data_2a786061bb20a99d98804bbfe95114dd
#
_entry.id   2a786061bb20a99d98804bbfe95114dd
#
_cell.length_a   1.000
_cell.length_b   1.000
_cell.length_c   1.000
_cell.angle_alpha   90.00
_cell.angle_beta   90.00
_cell.angle_gamma   90.00
#
_symmetry.space_group_name_H-M   'P 1'
#
loop_
_entity.id
_entity.type
_entity.pdbx_description
1 polymer ?
#
loop_
_entity_poly.entity_id
_entity_poly.type
_entity_poly.pdbx_seq_one_letter_code
_entity_poly.pdbx_strand_id
1 'polypeptide(L)'
;MDRSFLEENGVDVNAGLELLGDMDMYNETMSDFLEEINEKLPKLIEYKNNNDMPNYAIIVHSIKSDSKYLGFTKLAELAYNHEMKSKANDTSYVNANYDELQKEIDRIIKIIKEYLG
;
A
#
# COMPACT_ATOMS: atom_id res chain seq x y z
N MET A 1 17.42 11.29 2.39
CA MET A 1 16.59 12.15 1.53
C MET A 1 15.56 12.89 2.38
N ASP A 2 15.04 14.01 1.94
CA ASP A 2 14.05 14.77 2.67
C ASP A 2 12.64 14.60 2.10
N ARG A 3 11.67 15.31 2.67
CA ARG A 3 10.28 15.20 2.24
C ARG A 3 10.04 15.62 0.78
N SER A 4 10.89 16.49 0.23
CA SER A 4 10.77 16.90 -1.17
C SER A 4 10.90 15.71 -2.11
N PHE A 5 11.78 14.77 -1.78
CA PHE A 5 11.93 13.52 -2.54
C PHE A 5 10.61 12.74 -2.59
N LEU A 6 9.92 12.65 -1.44
CA LEU A 6 8.63 11.97 -1.38
C LEU A 6 7.59 12.68 -2.22
N GLU A 7 7.52 14.00 -2.09
CA GLU A 7 6.55 14.82 -2.82
C GLU A 7 6.77 14.75 -4.34
N GLU A 8 8.02 14.76 -4.79
CA GLU A 8 8.38 14.60 -6.20
C GLU A 8 7.95 13.24 -6.75
N ASN A 9 7.85 12.23 -5.91
CA ASN A 9 7.41 10.88 -6.28
C ASN A 9 5.92 10.64 -6.03
N GLY A 10 5.15 11.69 -5.85
CA GLY A 10 3.69 11.62 -5.78
C GLY A 10 3.13 11.28 -4.42
N VAL A 11 3.94 11.35 -3.36
CA VAL A 11 3.48 11.11 -1.99
C VAL A 11 2.89 12.40 -1.42
N ASP A 12 1.67 12.34 -0.90
CA ASP A 12 1.00 13.46 -0.25
C ASP A 12 1.43 13.52 1.22
N VAL A 13 2.61 14.08 1.46
CA VAL A 13 3.18 14.15 2.81
C VAL A 13 2.29 14.98 3.75
N ASN A 14 1.69 16.06 3.26
CA ASN A 14 0.81 16.89 4.08
C ASN A 14 -0.39 16.12 4.61
N ALA A 15 -1.03 15.30 3.78
CA ALA A 15 -2.14 14.46 4.20
C ALA A 15 -1.70 13.48 5.29
N GLY A 16 -0.52 12.89 5.14
CA GLY A 16 0.04 12.00 6.15
C GLY A 16 0.32 12.72 7.47
N LEU A 17 0.89 13.91 7.41
CA LEU A 17 1.20 14.70 8.61
C LEU A 17 -0.06 15.14 9.35
N GLU A 18 -1.16 15.43 8.65
CA GLU A 18 -2.44 15.75 9.29
C GLU A 18 -2.93 14.60 10.16
N LEU A 19 -2.69 13.35 9.73
CA LEU A 19 -3.12 12.15 10.46
C LEU A 19 -2.11 11.75 11.55
N LEU A 20 -0.81 11.89 11.28
CA LEU A 20 0.25 11.35 12.15
C LEU A 20 0.89 12.41 13.05
N GLY A 21 0.71 13.68 12.77
CA GLY A 21 1.11 14.77 13.63
C GLY A 21 2.46 15.41 13.31
N ASP A 22 3.53 14.64 13.19
CA ASP A 22 4.87 15.16 12.91
C ASP A 22 5.70 14.20 12.05
N MET A 23 6.87 14.69 11.59
CA MET A 23 7.75 13.93 10.71
C MET A 23 8.38 12.71 11.40
N ASP A 24 8.64 12.77 12.69
CA ASP A 24 9.22 11.64 13.41
C ASP A 24 8.23 10.46 13.41
N MET A 25 6.97 10.74 13.73
CA MET A 25 5.91 9.71 13.69
C MET A 25 5.66 9.23 12.27
N TYR A 26 5.69 10.15 11.29
CA TYR A 26 5.54 9.82 9.89
C TYR A 26 6.63 8.85 9.43
N ASN A 27 7.89 9.15 9.76
CA ASN A 27 9.03 8.29 9.38
C ASN A 27 8.96 6.92 10.06
N GLU A 28 8.57 6.87 11.33
CA GLU A 28 8.39 5.62 12.06
C GLU A 28 7.29 4.76 11.42
N THR A 29 6.17 5.38 11.10
CA THR A 29 5.04 4.69 10.44
C THR A 29 5.45 4.16 9.07
N MET A 30 6.26 4.92 8.33
CA MET A 30 6.79 4.49 7.03
C MET A 30 7.71 3.27 7.16
N SER A 31 8.56 3.27 8.18
CA SER A 31 9.43 2.12 8.47
C SER A 31 8.61 0.88 8.82
N ASP A 32 7.56 1.06 9.63
CA ASP A 32 6.64 -0.04 9.97
C ASP A 32 5.93 -0.57 8.73
N PHE A 33 5.50 0.32 7.84
CA PHE A 33 4.87 -0.07 6.58
C PHE A 33 5.80 -0.97 5.77
N LEU A 34 7.08 -0.62 5.68
CA LEU A 34 8.06 -1.39 4.93
C LEU A 34 8.22 -2.81 5.49
N GLU A 35 8.29 -2.95 6.80
CA GLU A 35 8.37 -4.26 7.45
C GLU A 35 7.11 -5.08 7.19
N GLU A 36 5.94 -4.47 7.38
CA GLU A 36 4.66 -5.15 7.25
C GLU A 36 4.37 -5.57 5.82
N ILE A 37 4.73 -4.75 4.82
CA ILE A 37 4.47 -5.09 3.42
C ILE A 37 5.27 -6.32 2.98
N ASN A 38 6.47 -6.48 3.52
CA ASN A 38 7.29 -7.67 3.24
C ASN A 38 6.63 -8.96 3.75
N GLU A 39 5.87 -8.88 4.84
CA GLU A 39 5.13 -10.01 5.38
C GLU A 39 3.80 -10.21 4.66
N LYS A 40 3.16 -9.13 4.26
CA LYS A 40 1.83 -9.17 3.61
C LYS A 40 1.88 -9.67 2.17
N LEU A 41 2.93 -9.35 1.42
CA LEU A 41 3.01 -9.69 0.00
C LEU A 41 2.93 -11.19 -0.30
N PRO A 42 3.69 -12.07 0.39
CA PRO A 42 3.57 -13.50 0.15
C PRO A 42 2.16 -14.04 0.40
N LYS A 43 1.51 -13.54 1.45
CA LYS A 43 0.14 -13.92 1.79
C LYS A 43 -0.85 -13.44 0.73
N LEU A 44 -0.68 -12.20 0.26
CA LEU A 44 -1.53 -11.64 -0.77
C LEU A 44 -1.48 -12.48 -2.05
N ILE A 45 -0.29 -12.88 -2.47
CA ILE A 45 -0.06 -13.71 -3.66
C ILE A 45 -0.69 -15.09 -3.46
N GLU A 46 -0.51 -15.70 -2.29
CA GLU A 46 -1.10 -16.99 -1.96
C GLU A 46 -2.62 -16.95 -2.04
N TYR A 47 -3.23 -15.96 -1.40
CA TYR A 47 -4.69 -15.82 -1.41
C TYR A 47 -5.22 -15.57 -2.82
N LYS A 48 -4.52 -14.75 -3.62
CA LYS A 48 -4.87 -14.53 -5.02
C LYS A 48 -4.83 -15.85 -5.81
N ASN A 49 -3.76 -16.60 -5.68
CA ASN A 49 -3.56 -17.84 -6.43
C ASN A 49 -4.57 -18.92 -6.06
N ASN A 50 -5.04 -18.90 -4.82
CA ASN A 50 -6.03 -19.85 -4.32
C ASN A 50 -7.47 -19.34 -4.47
N ASN A 51 -7.67 -18.18 -5.10
CA ASN A 51 -8.97 -17.52 -5.21
C ASN A 51 -9.65 -17.32 -3.85
N ASP A 52 -8.85 -17.10 -2.80
CA ASP A 52 -9.34 -16.87 -1.44
C ASP A 52 -9.65 -15.38 -1.27
N MET A 53 -10.79 -14.97 -1.78
CA MET A 53 -11.18 -13.56 -1.80
C MET A 53 -11.44 -12.97 -0.40
N PRO A 54 -12.06 -13.67 0.56
CA PRO A 54 -12.22 -13.12 1.91
C PRO A 54 -10.89 -12.74 2.56
N ASN A 55 -9.88 -13.59 2.50
CA ASN A 55 -8.56 -13.30 3.06
C ASN A 55 -7.79 -12.28 2.24
N TYR A 56 -7.91 -12.33 0.90
CA TYR A 56 -7.36 -11.31 0.02
C TYR A 56 -7.88 -9.91 0.40
N ALA A 57 -9.19 -9.78 0.63
CA ALA A 57 -9.82 -8.52 1.01
C ALA A 57 -9.26 -7.96 2.32
N ILE A 58 -8.96 -8.82 3.29
CA ILE A 58 -8.37 -8.40 4.57
C ILE A 58 -7.00 -7.76 4.35
N ILE A 59 -6.16 -8.38 3.52
CA ILE A 59 -4.80 -7.87 3.27
C ILE A 59 -4.86 -6.54 2.52
N VAL A 60 -5.63 -6.44 1.44
CA VAL A 60 -5.70 -5.18 0.67
C VAL A 60 -6.36 -4.07 1.48
N HIS A 61 -7.29 -4.39 2.38
CA HIS A 61 -7.85 -3.41 3.30
C HIS A 61 -6.76 -2.77 4.17
N SER A 62 -5.88 -3.59 4.73
CA SER A 62 -4.78 -3.09 5.57
C SER A 62 -3.79 -2.25 4.75
N ILE A 63 -3.49 -2.65 3.53
CA ILE A 63 -2.62 -1.87 2.62
C ILE A 63 -3.26 -0.51 2.32
N LYS A 64 -4.55 -0.49 2.04
CA LYS A 64 -5.30 0.75 1.81
C LYS A 64 -5.21 1.70 2.99
N SER A 65 -5.48 1.20 4.21
CA SER A 65 -5.48 2.02 5.42
C SER A 65 -4.11 2.60 5.70
N ASP A 66 -3.06 1.78 5.63
CA ASP A 66 -1.69 2.22 5.86
C ASP A 66 -1.25 3.23 4.81
N SER A 67 -1.64 3.02 3.56
CA SER A 67 -1.31 3.93 2.46
C SER A 67 -1.95 5.30 2.63
N LYS A 68 -3.19 5.34 3.14
CA LYS A 68 -3.86 6.61 3.45
C LYS A 68 -3.13 7.39 4.52
N TYR A 69 -2.68 6.72 5.59
CA TYR A 69 -1.93 7.38 6.67
C TYR A 69 -0.63 7.99 6.19
N LEU A 70 -0.02 7.43 5.15
CA LEU A 70 1.28 7.87 4.64
C LEU A 70 1.19 8.78 3.41
N GLY A 71 -0.03 8.96 2.86
CA GLY A 71 -0.20 9.79 1.67
C GLY A 71 0.20 9.08 0.38
N PHE A 72 0.22 7.75 0.37
CA PHE A 72 0.43 6.96 -0.84
C PHE A 72 -0.89 6.85 -1.61
N THR A 73 -1.29 7.96 -2.22
CA THR A 73 -2.63 8.14 -2.78
C THR A 73 -2.99 7.12 -3.85
N LYS A 74 -2.07 6.87 -4.78
CA LYS A 74 -2.32 5.90 -5.85
C LYS A 74 -2.44 4.48 -5.31
N LEU A 75 -1.56 4.10 -4.38
CA LEU A 75 -1.62 2.77 -3.78
C LEU A 75 -2.91 2.60 -2.98
N ALA A 76 -3.32 3.61 -2.23
CA ALA A 76 -4.58 3.58 -1.49
C ALA A 76 -5.77 3.36 -2.42
N GLU A 77 -5.80 4.04 -3.57
CA GLU A 77 -6.88 3.90 -4.55
C GLU A 77 -6.92 2.50 -5.16
N LEU A 78 -5.77 1.98 -5.59
CA LEU A 78 -5.69 0.63 -6.16
C LEU A 78 -6.10 -0.43 -5.13
N ALA A 79 -5.62 -0.31 -3.90
CA ALA A 79 -5.96 -1.24 -2.83
C ALA A 79 -7.46 -1.19 -2.51
N TYR A 80 -8.05 0.00 -2.53
CA TYR A 80 -9.50 0.15 -2.34
C TYR A 80 -10.29 -0.58 -3.41
N ASN A 81 -9.91 -0.43 -4.68
CA ASN A 81 -10.58 -1.11 -5.78
C ASN A 81 -10.50 -2.62 -5.64
N HIS A 82 -9.32 -3.13 -5.29
CA HIS A 82 -9.12 -4.57 -5.03
C HIS A 82 -9.93 -5.05 -3.82
N GLU A 83 -10.02 -4.23 -2.78
CA GLU A 83 -10.82 -4.56 -1.60
C GLU A 83 -12.30 -4.72 -1.98
N MET A 84 -12.87 -3.74 -2.68
CA MET A 84 -14.28 -3.78 -3.06
C MET A 84 -14.59 -4.96 -3.97
N LYS A 85 -13.72 -5.24 -4.93
CA LYS A 85 -13.92 -6.35 -5.88
C LYS A 85 -13.75 -7.71 -5.23
N SER A 86 -12.77 -7.85 -4.34
CA SER A 86 -12.58 -9.13 -3.61
C SER A 86 -13.74 -9.38 -2.63
N LYS A 87 -14.26 -8.37 -1.98
CA LYS A 87 -15.46 -8.50 -1.14
C LYS A 87 -16.68 -8.95 -1.95
N ALA A 88 -16.76 -8.56 -3.21
CA ALA A 88 -17.81 -9.01 -4.13
C ALA A 88 -17.49 -10.37 -4.77
N ASN A 89 -16.41 -11.01 -4.35
CA ASN A 89 -15.90 -12.28 -4.88
C ASN A 89 -15.60 -12.22 -6.39
N ASP A 90 -15.18 -11.06 -6.87
CA ASP A 90 -14.83 -10.84 -8.28
C ASP A 90 -13.38 -11.24 -8.55
N THR A 91 -13.16 -12.55 -8.69
CA THR A 91 -11.83 -13.11 -8.93
C THR A 91 -11.27 -12.68 -10.27
N SER A 92 -12.13 -12.47 -11.25
CA SER A 92 -11.71 -12.03 -12.60
C SER A 92 -11.05 -10.66 -12.55
N TYR A 93 -11.66 -9.72 -11.83
CA TYR A 93 -11.08 -8.39 -11.67
C TYR A 93 -9.73 -8.46 -10.96
N VAL A 94 -9.68 -9.18 -9.84
CA VAL A 94 -8.46 -9.30 -9.04
C VAL A 94 -7.32 -9.86 -9.89
N ASN A 95 -7.57 -10.94 -10.61
CA ASN A 95 -6.54 -11.57 -11.44
C ASN A 95 -6.12 -10.68 -12.63
N ALA A 96 -7.06 -9.99 -13.26
CA ALA A 96 -6.77 -9.13 -14.41
C ALA A 96 -6.00 -7.86 -14.00
N ASN A 97 -6.19 -7.36 -12.78
CA ASN A 97 -5.63 -6.08 -12.33
C ASN A 97 -4.55 -6.23 -11.26
N TYR A 98 -4.14 -7.45 -10.94
CA TYR A 98 -3.14 -7.68 -9.89
C TYR A 98 -1.78 -7.07 -10.22
N ASP A 99 -1.33 -7.18 -11.47
CA ASP A 99 0.00 -6.68 -11.86
C ASP A 99 0.13 -5.17 -11.64
N GLU A 100 -0.94 -4.42 -11.87
CA GLU A 100 -0.96 -2.98 -11.60
C GLU A 100 -0.77 -2.69 -10.11
N LEU A 101 -1.45 -3.44 -9.26
CA LEU A 101 -1.30 -3.32 -7.81
C LEU A 101 0.13 -3.67 -7.38
N GLN A 102 0.68 -4.77 -7.87
CA GLN A 102 2.03 -5.20 -7.54
C GLN A 102 3.08 -4.16 -7.96
N LYS A 103 2.94 -3.60 -9.15
CA LYS A 103 3.86 -2.55 -9.64
C LYS A 103 3.85 -1.33 -8.74
N GLU A 104 2.67 -0.91 -8.28
CA GLU A 104 2.57 0.24 -7.40
C GLU A 104 3.18 -0.07 -6.02
N ILE A 105 2.94 -1.26 -5.48
CA ILE A 105 3.57 -1.69 -4.23
C ILE A 105 5.09 -1.64 -4.37
N ASP A 106 5.63 -2.19 -5.47
CA ASP A 106 7.07 -2.21 -5.72
C ASP A 106 7.64 -0.80 -5.83
N ARG A 107 6.91 0.11 -6.49
CA ARG A 107 7.30 1.52 -6.61
C ARG A 107 7.40 2.18 -5.24
N ILE A 108 6.41 1.96 -4.38
CA ILE A 108 6.37 2.52 -3.03
C ILE A 108 7.51 1.95 -2.17
N ILE A 109 7.75 0.65 -2.24
CA ILE A 109 8.85 0.01 -1.51
C ILE A 109 10.19 0.66 -1.89
N LYS A 110 10.42 0.86 -3.18
CA LYS A 110 11.64 1.51 -3.67
C LYS A 110 11.79 2.92 -3.14
N ILE A 111 10.70 3.70 -3.19
CA ILE A 111 10.69 5.09 -2.67
C ILE A 111 11.03 5.11 -1.19
N ILE A 112 10.41 4.23 -0.39
CA ILE A 112 10.66 4.17 1.05
C ILE A 112 12.12 3.83 1.33
N LYS A 113 12.67 2.84 0.65
CA LYS A 113 14.08 2.43 0.84
C LYS A 113 15.04 3.55 0.51
N GLU A 114 14.79 4.29 -0.57
CA GLU A 114 15.62 5.43 -0.94
C GLU A 114 15.49 6.58 0.07
N TYR A 115 14.27 6.83 0.53
CA TYR A 115 14.00 7.92 1.50
C TYR A 115 14.61 7.63 2.86
N LEU A 116 14.45 6.43 3.39
CA LEU A 116 14.97 6.05 4.71
C LEU A 116 16.47 5.80 4.68
N GLY A 117 17.02 5.59 3.52
CA GLY A 117 18.45 5.47 3.30
C GLY A 117 19.05 4.18 3.66
#